data_277edfd76406f3bdfe86a80afdfe5834
#
_entry.id   277edfd76406f3bdfe86a80afdfe5834
#
_cell.length_a   1.000
_cell.length_b   1.000
_cell.length_c   1.000
_cell.angle_alpha   90.00
_cell.angle_beta   90.00
_cell.angle_gamma   90.00
#
_symmetry.space_group_name_H-M   'P 1'
#
loop_
_entity.id
_entity.type
_entity.pdbx_description
1 polymer ?
#
loop_
_entity_poly.entity_id
_entity_poly.type
_entity_poly.pdbx_seq_one_letter_code
_entity_poly.pdbx_strand_id
1 'polypeptide(L)'
;RNELATQEETVENVISIFKTQIAKLKRDFFTDKVYIAWDGRNGSKWRKEILPEYKANRNKDGKEDLFECLNQCRELEENSNFLFDTFEGDDVIYALCRAIDNDEKIIISADKDFLQVVQEGLASKLFNQISKQYREIPEISSIIEKSICGDSSDNLKGVKNKGPAFVKKFVKRQVFLNEQEKEVFEKHKLVIGLRNNPYKNELLELVKKQLTNI
;
A
#
# COMPACT_ATOMS: atom_id res chain seq x y z
N ARG A 1 7.44 12.64 -37.86
CA ARG A 1 8.62 12.16 -37.09
C ARG A 1 8.28 12.41 -35.63
N ASN A 2 7.91 11.38 -34.92
CA ASN A 2 7.87 11.43 -33.46
C ASN A 2 9.33 11.37 -33.01
N GLU A 3 9.94 12.49 -32.67
CA GLU A 3 11.18 12.53 -31.95
C GLU A 3 10.91 11.89 -30.59
N LEU A 4 11.64 10.85 -30.24
CA LEU A 4 11.62 10.27 -28.90
C LEU A 4 12.12 11.39 -27.97
N ALA A 5 11.32 11.72 -26.96
CA ALA A 5 11.70 12.66 -25.93
C ALA A 5 13.06 12.24 -25.32
N THR A 6 13.93 13.19 -25.04
CA THR A 6 15.16 12.90 -24.32
C THR A 6 14.85 12.40 -22.91
N GLN A 7 15.80 11.73 -22.27
CA GLN A 7 15.63 11.28 -20.88
C GLN A 7 15.34 12.46 -19.94
N GLU A 8 16.00 13.60 -20.17
CA GLU A 8 15.83 14.82 -19.39
C GLU A 8 14.41 15.40 -19.55
N GLU A 9 13.89 15.50 -20.79
CA GLU A 9 12.51 15.92 -21.06
C GLU A 9 11.48 14.96 -20.41
N THR A 10 11.79 13.68 -20.35
CA THR A 10 10.93 12.68 -19.71
C THR A 10 10.87 12.92 -18.19
N VAL A 11 12.01 13.17 -17.55
CA VAL A 11 12.11 13.47 -16.12
C VAL A 11 11.36 14.76 -15.78
N GLU A 12 11.59 15.84 -16.53
CA GLU A 12 10.88 17.11 -16.34
C GLU A 12 9.36 16.97 -16.46
N ASN A 13 8.89 16.20 -17.44
CA ASN A 13 7.48 15.92 -17.61
C ASN A 13 6.90 15.16 -16.41
N VAL A 14 7.59 14.15 -15.89
CA VAL A 14 7.14 13.39 -14.70
C VAL A 14 7.07 14.31 -13.48
N ILE A 15 8.07 15.15 -13.27
CA ILE A 15 8.10 16.14 -12.18
C ILE A 15 6.92 17.11 -12.29
N SER A 16 6.66 17.64 -13.48
CA SER A 16 5.55 18.57 -13.73
C SER A 16 4.20 17.91 -13.44
N ILE A 17 4.00 16.66 -13.88
CA ILE A 17 2.80 15.88 -13.59
C ILE A 17 2.66 15.66 -12.09
N PHE A 18 3.72 15.27 -11.40
CA PHE A 18 3.72 15.06 -9.96
C PHE A 18 3.28 16.31 -9.18
N LYS A 19 3.91 17.46 -9.45
CA LYS A 19 3.54 18.76 -8.85
C LYS A 19 2.08 19.11 -9.10
N THR A 20 1.62 18.93 -10.34
CA THR A 20 0.24 19.21 -10.73
C THR A 20 -0.74 18.31 -9.99
N GLN A 21 -0.41 17.03 -9.79
CA GLN A 21 -1.25 16.09 -9.04
C GLN A 21 -1.33 16.46 -7.56
N ILE A 22 -0.22 16.83 -6.91
CA ILE A 22 -0.22 17.27 -5.52
C ILE A 22 -1.04 18.54 -5.35
N ALA A 23 -0.84 19.56 -6.19
CA ALA A 23 -1.62 20.79 -6.17
C ALA A 23 -3.11 20.52 -6.39
N LYS A 24 -3.44 19.59 -7.29
CA LYS A 24 -4.82 19.16 -7.53
C LYS A 24 -5.43 18.49 -6.30
N LEU A 25 -4.72 17.60 -5.64
CA LEU A 25 -5.20 16.94 -4.44
C LEU A 25 -5.45 17.95 -3.31
N LYS A 26 -4.52 18.87 -3.07
CA LYS A 26 -4.70 19.96 -2.08
C LYS A 26 -5.99 20.75 -2.34
N ARG A 27 -6.24 21.13 -3.59
CA ARG A 27 -7.45 21.85 -3.99
C ARG A 27 -8.73 21.00 -3.88
N ASP A 28 -8.72 19.78 -4.43
CA ASP A 28 -9.91 18.94 -4.52
C ASP A 28 -10.38 18.45 -3.15
N PHE A 29 -9.46 18.31 -2.18
CA PHE A 29 -9.74 17.90 -0.80
C PHE A 29 -9.70 19.06 0.21
N PHE A 30 -9.54 20.30 -0.25
CA PHE A 30 -9.50 21.51 0.60
C PHE A 30 -8.53 21.38 1.78
N THR A 31 -7.30 20.91 1.50
CA THR A 31 -6.27 20.68 2.51
C THR A 31 -4.89 21.11 2.04
N ASP A 32 -4.07 21.60 2.96
CA ASP A 32 -2.64 21.81 2.72
C ASP A 32 -1.80 20.61 3.18
N LYS A 33 -2.39 19.72 3.97
CA LYS A 33 -1.72 18.54 4.53
C LYS A 33 -1.82 17.36 3.55
N VAL A 34 -0.75 17.09 2.83
CA VAL A 34 -0.60 15.90 1.97
C VAL A 34 0.66 15.18 2.39
N TYR A 35 0.54 13.93 2.78
CA TYR A 35 1.64 13.06 3.15
C TYR A 35 1.84 12.00 2.08
N ILE A 36 3.08 11.79 1.66
CA ILE A 36 3.43 10.90 0.56
C ILE A 36 4.31 9.78 1.11
N ALA A 37 3.85 8.56 0.98
CA ALA A 37 4.59 7.37 1.41
C ALA A 37 5.27 6.70 0.22
N TRP A 38 6.52 6.33 0.41
CA TRP A 38 7.36 5.69 -0.61
C TRP A 38 7.80 4.31 -0.17
N ASP A 39 7.95 3.41 -1.14
CA ASP A 39 8.52 2.09 -0.88
C ASP A 39 10.02 2.20 -0.54
N GLY A 40 10.39 1.63 0.59
CA GLY A 40 11.79 1.46 0.96
C GLY A 40 12.48 0.38 0.13
N ARG A 41 13.79 0.50 -0.06
CA ARG A 41 14.59 -0.42 -0.87
C ARG A 41 14.47 -1.87 -0.40
N ASN A 42 14.41 -2.05 0.91
CA ASN A 42 14.30 -3.34 1.61
C ASN A 42 12.90 -3.58 2.20
N GLY A 43 11.88 -2.83 1.77
CA GLY A 43 10.55 -2.79 2.39
C GLY A 43 9.85 -4.14 2.49
N SER A 44 10.05 -5.02 1.51
CA SER A 44 9.43 -6.35 1.49
C SER A 44 10.25 -7.43 2.24
N LYS A 45 11.38 -7.08 2.88
CA LYS A 45 12.30 -8.08 3.46
C LYS A 45 11.62 -8.99 4.48
N TRP A 46 10.96 -8.43 5.47
CA TRP A 46 10.30 -9.20 6.52
C TRP A 46 9.19 -10.12 5.99
N ARG A 47 8.47 -9.67 4.93
CA ARG A 47 7.44 -10.49 4.27
C ARG A 47 8.05 -11.68 3.56
N LYS A 48 9.22 -11.51 2.94
CA LYS A 48 9.97 -12.58 2.27
C LYS A 48 10.64 -13.56 3.25
N GLU A 49 10.94 -13.13 4.47
CA GLU A 49 11.41 -14.02 5.53
C GLU A 49 10.31 -15.01 5.96
N ILE A 50 9.04 -14.57 5.92
CA ILE A 50 7.87 -15.42 6.23
C ILE A 50 7.44 -16.23 5.02
N LEU A 51 7.44 -15.61 3.83
CA LEU A 51 6.95 -16.16 2.58
C LEU A 51 7.92 -15.78 1.44
N PRO A 52 8.94 -16.62 1.17
CA PRO A 52 10.01 -16.30 0.20
C PRO A 52 9.51 -15.98 -1.21
N GLU A 53 8.37 -16.54 -1.61
CA GLU A 53 7.73 -16.29 -2.90
C GLU A 53 6.98 -14.95 -2.99
N TYR A 54 6.84 -14.19 -1.90
CA TYR A 54 6.16 -12.89 -1.89
C TYR A 54 6.77 -11.94 -2.92
N LYS A 55 5.95 -11.47 -3.87
CA LYS A 55 6.33 -10.58 -4.97
C LYS A 55 7.52 -11.08 -5.83
N ALA A 56 7.81 -12.39 -5.82
CA ALA A 56 8.94 -12.97 -6.58
C ALA A 56 8.73 -12.91 -8.10
N ASN A 57 7.49 -12.79 -8.55
CA ASN A 57 7.12 -12.65 -9.96
C ASN A 57 7.29 -11.23 -10.52
N ARG A 58 7.66 -10.24 -9.69
CA ARG A 58 7.82 -8.85 -10.14
C ARG A 58 9.17 -8.68 -10.83
N ASN A 59 9.14 -8.33 -12.12
CA ASN A 59 10.36 -7.93 -12.85
C ASN A 59 10.71 -6.47 -12.51
N LYS A 60 11.99 -6.21 -12.23
CA LYS A 60 12.54 -4.89 -11.94
C LYS A 60 13.36 -4.31 -13.10
N ASP A 61 13.63 -5.12 -14.14
CA ASP A 61 14.48 -4.70 -15.26
C ASP A 61 13.82 -3.58 -16.07
N GLY A 62 14.63 -2.63 -16.54
CA GLY A 62 14.16 -1.52 -17.38
C GLY A 62 13.33 -0.46 -16.66
N LYS A 63 13.48 -0.34 -15.32
CA LYS A 63 12.78 0.67 -14.52
C LYS A 63 13.71 1.71 -13.89
N GLU A 64 14.98 1.70 -14.30
CA GLU A 64 16.01 2.59 -13.75
C GLU A 64 15.62 4.06 -13.92
N ASP A 65 15.18 4.45 -15.12
CA ASP A 65 14.76 5.82 -15.42
C ASP A 65 13.53 6.24 -14.58
N LEU A 66 12.59 5.30 -14.36
CA LEU A 66 11.44 5.56 -13.50
C LEU A 66 11.86 5.80 -12.04
N PHE A 67 12.83 5.02 -11.54
CA PHE A 67 13.33 5.22 -10.18
C PHE A 67 14.04 6.56 -10.02
N GLU A 68 14.77 6.99 -11.03
CA GLU A 68 15.40 8.31 -11.04
C GLU A 68 14.36 9.43 -10.99
N CYS A 69 13.33 9.36 -11.83
CA CYS A 69 12.21 10.32 -11.80
C CYS A 69 11.52 10.37 -10.41
N LEU A 70 11.28 9.21 -9.80
CA LEU A 70 10.64 9.12 -8.50
C LEU A 70 11.54 9.70 -7.39
N ASN A 71 12.87 9.51 -7.47
CA ASN A 71 13.82 10.10 -6.54
C ASN A 71 13.76 11.64 -6.59
N GLN A 72 13.76 12.22 -7.80
CA GLN A 72 13.66 13.67 -7.97
C GLN A 72 12.30 14.21 -7.51
N CYS A 73 11.20 13.50 -7.77
CA CYS A 73 9.89 13.87 -7.23
C CYS A 73 9.88 13.90 -5.70
N ARG A 74 10.58 12.97 -5.05
CA ARG A 74 10.69 12.90 -3.60
C ARG A 74 11.41 14.11 -3.01
N GLU A 75 12.44 14.62 -3.67
CA GLU A 75 13.18 15.79 -3.23
C GLU A 75 12.36 17.09 -3.26
N LEU A 76 11.31 17.16 -4.10
CA LEU A 76 10.49 18.36 -4.26
C LEU A 76 9.56 18.66 -3.07
N GLU A 77 9.10 17.62 -2.37
CA GLU A 77 8.11 17.71 -1.28
C GLU A 77 8.75 17.17 0.02
N GLU A 78 9.97 17.61 0.32
CA GLU A 78 10.84 17.04 1.35
C GLU A 78 10.12 16.85 2.70
N ASN A 79 9.34 17.83 3.13
CA ASN A 79 8.63 17.77 4.41
C ASN A 79 7.39 16.87 4.40
N SER A 80 6.89 16.50 3.22
CA SER A 80 5.68 15.69 3.07
C SER A 80 5.99 14.23 2.73
N ASN A 81 7.26 13.90 2.49
CA ASN A 81 7.70 12.58 2.05
C ASN A 81 8.10 11.70 3.22
N PHE A 82 7.56 10.48 3.25
CA PHE A 82 7.87 9.45 4.23
C PHE A 82 8.47 8.25 3.52
N LEU A 83 9.76 8.06 3.71
CA LEU A 83 10.54 6.93 3.20
C LEU A 83 11.35 6.31 4.33
N PHE A 84 11.16 5.02 4.54
CA PHE A 84 11.95 4.23 5.48
C PHE A 84 12.44 2.97 4.77
N ASP A 85 13.74 2.75 4.74
CA ASP A 85 14.38 1.74 3.89
C ASP A 85 13.83 0.31 4.05
N THR A 86 13.42 -0.04 5.27
CA THR A 86 12.96 -1.39 5.64
C THR A 86 11.45 -1.59 5.56
N PHE A 87 10.69 -0.61 5.05
CA PHE A 87 9.23 -0.64 5.00
C PHE A 87 8.69 -0.39 3.60
N GLU A 88 7.62 -1.07 3.25
CA GLU A 88 6.84 -0.74 2.04
C GLU A 88 6.00 0.52 2.30
N GLY A 89 5.68 1.27 1.25
CA GLY A 89 4.84 2.46 1.33
C GLY A 89 3.50 2.20 2.00
N ASP A 90 2.97 0.99 1.85
CA ASP A 90 1.71 0.57 2.48
C ASP A 90 1.82 0.51 4.01
N ASP A 91 2.95 0.00 4.54
CA ASP A 91 3.23 -0.01 5.97
C ASP A 91 3.34 1.43 6.51
N VAL A 92 3.97 2.32 5.72
CA VAL A 92 4.14 3.73 6.07
C VAL A 92 2.79 4.45 6.11
N ILE A 93 1.89 4.23 5.13
CA ILE A 93 0.53 4.78 5.14
C ILE A 93 -0.25 4.30 6.37
N TYR A 94 -0.14 3.02 6.70
CA TYR A 94 -0.77 2.47 7.90
C TYR A 94 -0.26 3.15 9.18
N ALA A 95 1.05 3.36 9.30
CA ALA A 95 1.67 4.03 10.43
C ALA A 95 1.27 5.51 10.51
N LEU A 96 1.21 6.23 9.38
CA LEU A 96 0.71 7.61 9.30
C LEU A 96 -0.73 7.72 9.80
N CYS A 97 -1.61 6.82 9.35
CA CYS A 97 -3.00 6.80 9.80
C CYS A 97 -3.14 6.55 11.31
N ARG A 98 -2.17 5.85 11.92
CA ARG A 98 -2.11 5.64 13.37
C ARG A 98 -1.48 6.80 14.14
N ALA A 99 -0.52 7.50 13.53
CA ALA A 99 0.22 8.57 14.18
C ALA A 99 -0.55 9.89 14.23
N ILE A 100 -1.40 10.13 13.23
CA ILE A 100 -2.19 11.35 13.11
C ILE A 100 -3.50 11.16 13.86
N ASP A 101 -3.71 11.89 14.92
CA ASP A 101 -4.93 11.87 15.73
C ASP A 101 -5.93 12.96 15.28
N ASN A 102 -7.22 12.68 15.46
CA ASN A 102 -8.35 13.63 15.36
C ASN A 102 -8.59 14.30 14.00
N ASP A 103 -7.81 14.01 12.95
CA ASP A 103 -8.04 14.56 11.61
C ASP A 103 -8.83 13.55 10.74
N GLU A 104 -9.67 14.05 9.83
CA GLU A 104 -10.23 13.23 8.76
C GLU A 104 -9.09 12.81 7.84
N LYS A 105 -8.88 11.50 7.70
CA LYS A 105 -7.82 10.94 6.87
C LYS A 105 -8.40 10.26 5.65
N ILE A 106 -7.99 10.71 4.47
CA ILE A 106 -8.38 10.11 3.20
C ILE A 106 -7.13 9.50 2.56
N ILE A 107 -7.15 8.20 2.34
CA ILE A 107 -6.08 7.51 1.59
C ILE A 107 -6.33 7.66 0.11
N ILE A 108 -5.34 8.11 -0.65
CA ILE A 108 -5.38 8.25 -2.10
C ILE A 108 -4.58 7.10 -2.72
N SER A 109 -5.28 6.06 -3.16
CA SER A 109 -4.63 4.90 -3.79
C SER A 109 -5.59 4.12 -4.67
N ALA A 110 -5.06 3.49 -5.73
CA ALA A 110 -5.79 2.50 -6.52
C ALA A 110 -5.85 1.14 -5.82
N ASP A 111 -4.96 0.89 -4.86
CA ASP A 111 -4.86 -0.39 -4.16
C ASP A 111 -6.02 -0.57 -3.17
N LYS A 112 -6.70 -1.71 -3.30
CA LYS A 112 -7.82 -2.08 -2.44
C LYS A 112 -7.39 -2.56 -1.06
N ASP A 113 -6.11 -2.89 -0.88
CA ASP A 113 -5.60 -3.39 0.39
C ASP A 113 -5.71 -2.34 1.51
N PHE A 114 -5.73 -1.04 1.13
CA PHE A 114 -6.02 0.03 2.09
C PHE A 114 -7.45 0.04 2.66
N LEU A 115 -8.37 -0.73 2.11
CA LEU A 115 -9.69 -0.91 2.73
C LEU A 115 -9.60 -1.52 4.13
N GLN A 116 -8.54 -2.29 4.43
CA GLN A 116 -8.28 -2.76 5.80
C GLN A 116 -8.07 -1.60 6.78
N VAL A 117 -7.41 -0.52 6.36
CA VAL A 117 -7.15 0.67 7.18
C VAL A 117 -8.45 1.43 7.47
N VAL A 118 -9.33 1.51 6.46
CA VAL A 118 -10.66 2.12 6.60
C VAL A 118 -11.57 1.25 7.48
N GLN A 119 -11.55 -0.07 7.32
CA GLN A 119 -12.30 -1.02 8.15
C GLN A 119 -11.88 -0.99 9.63
N GLU A 120 -10.62 -0.69 9.92
CA GLU A 120 -10.10 -0.51 11.28
C GLU A 120 -10.42 0.87 11.88
N GLY A 121 -11.06 1.76 11.12
CA GLY A 121 -11.39 3.12 11.55
C GLY A 121 -10.19 4.06 11.66
N LEU A 122 -9.04 3.68 11.11
CA LEU A 122 -7.82 4.49 11.13
C LEU A 122 -7.80 5.56 10.03
N ALA A 123 -8.53 5.34 8.94
CA ALA A 123 -8.79 6.32 7.89
C ALA A 123 -10.30 6.39 7.61
N SER A 124 -10.77 7.57 7.19
CA SER A 124 -12.19 7.79 6.92
C SER A 124 -12.63 7.16 5.61
N LYS A 125 -11.79 7.27 4.57
CA LYS A 125 -12.12 6.84 3.21
C LYS A 125 -10.89 6.44 2.42
N LEU A 126 -11.10 5.60 1.41
CA LEU A 126 -10.14 5.30 0.34
C LEU A 126 -10.66 5.90 -0.97
N PHE A 127 -9.91 6.82 -1.55
CA PHE A 127 -10.21 7.42 -2.84
C PHE A 127 -9.31 6.84 -3.93
N ASN A 128 -9.92 6.31 -4.98
CA ASN A 128 -9.18 5.84 -6.15
C ASN A 128 -9.05 6.99 -7.16
N GLN A 129 -7.84 7.50 -7.31
CA GLN A 129 -7.53 8.62 -8.20
C GLN A 129 -7.74 8.27 -9.69
N ILE A 130 -7.60 7.01 -10.09
CA ILE A 130 -7.77 6.57 -11.48
C ILE A 130 -9.25 6.60 -11.85
N SER A 131 -10.11 5.96 -11.04
CA SER A 131 -11.58 5.96 -11.28
C SER A 131 -12.28 7.22 -10.77
N LYS A 132 -11.59 8.09 -10.02
CA LYS A 132 -12.13 9.29 -9.36
C LYS A 132 -13.33 9.01 -8.45
N GLN A 133 -13.28 7.89 -7.75
CA GLN A 133 -14.35 7.41 -6.88
C GLN A 133 -13.82 6.96 -5.52
N TYR A 134 -14.62 7.14 -4.50
CA TYR A 134 -14.41 6.48 -3.23
C TYR A 134 -14.69 4.99 -3.35
N ARG A 135 -13.88 4.19 -2.66
CA ARG A 135 -14.08 2.75 -2.57
C ARG A 135 -15.08 2.43 -1.47
N GLU A 136 -16.02 1.57 -1.79
CA GLU A 136 -16.92 1.00 -0.79
C GLU A 136 -16.20 -0.07 0.04
N ILE A 137 -16.52 -0.11 1.33
CA ILE A 137 -16.00 -1.14 2.23
C ILE A 137 -16.72 -2.45 1.90
N PRO A 138 -16.01 -3.51 1.53
CA PRO A 138 -16.63 -4.78 1.21
C PRO A 138 -17.16 -5.46 2.48
N GLU A 139 -18.22 -6.25 2.34
CA GLU A 139 -18.79 -7.07 3.43
C GLU A 139 -17.76 -8.07 3.98
N ILE A 140 -16.92 -8.59 3.11
CA ILE A 140 -15.85 -9.53 3.46
C ILE A 140 -14.50 -8.80 3.39
N SER A 141 -13.71 -8.91 4.46
CA SER A 141 -12.37 -8.34 4.49
C SER A 141 -11.49 -8.85 3.34
N SER A 142 -10.85 -7.93 2.62
CA SER A 142 -9.90 -8.26 1.55
C SER A 142 -8.75 -9.16 2.04
N ILE A 143 -8.33 -9.01 3.30
CA ILE A 143 -7.31 -9.87 3.93
C ILE A 143 -7.78 -11.31 3.95
N ILE A 144 -9.02 -11.58 4.39
CA ILE A 144 -9.57 -12.94 4.46
C ILE A 144 -9.71 -13.51 3.04
N GLU A 145 -10.24 -12.72 2.11
CA GLU A 145 -10.42 -13.16 0.72
C GLU A 145 -9.09 -13.53 0.07
N LYS A 146 -8.10 -12.62 0.10
CA LYS A 146 -6.77 -12.86 -0.48
C LYS A 146 -6.02 -13.98 0.23
N SER A 147 -6.16 -14.12 1.55
CA SER A 147 -5.48 -15.21 2.29
C SER A 147 -6.01 -16.59 1.91
N ILE A 148 -7.27 -16.70 1.50
CA ILE A 148 -7.88 -17.96 1.07
C ILE A 148 -7.76 -18.14 -0.44
N CYS A 149 -8.14 -17.14 -1.23
CA CYS A 149 -8.16 -17.26 -2.71
C CYS A 149 -6.79 -17.07 -3.34
N GLY A 150 -5.85 -16.44 -2.62
CA GLY A 150 -4.57 -15.98 -3.17
C GLY A 150 -4.65 -14.59 -3.77
N ASP A 151 -3.48 -14.09 -4.15
CA ASP A 151 -3.30 -12.83 -4.87
C ASP A 151 -2.15 -12.96 -5.86
N SER A 152 -2.45 -12.93 -7.14
CA SER A 152 -1.44 -13.05 -8.19
C SER A 152 -0.48 -11.85 -8.25
N SER A 153 -0.92 -10.66 -7.83
CA SER A 153 -0.09 -9.45 -7.80
C SER A 153 1.04 -9.55 -6.77
N ASP A 154 0.79 -10.27 -5.68
CA ASP A 154 1.74 -10.52 -4.60
C ASP A 154 2.33 -11.95 -4.66
N ASN A 155 2.02 -12.70 -5.73
CA ASN A 155 2.45 -14.08 -5.92
C ASN A 155 1.99 -15.04 -4.80
N LEU A 156 0.79 -14.82 -4.26
CA LEU A 156 0.17 -15.65 -3.25
C LEU A 156 -0.75 -16.68 -3.90
N LYS A 157 -0.48 -17.96 -3.68
CA LYS A 157 -1.25 -19.06 -4.32
C LYS A 157 -2.61 -19.34 -3.68
N GLY A 158 -2.83 -18.86 -2.47
CA GLY A 158 -4.04 -19.16 -1.70
C GLY A 158 -4.11 -20.59 -1.19
N VAL A 159 -5.23 -20.91 -0.55
CA VAL A 159 -5.53 -22.25 -0.05
C VAL A 159 -6.04 -23.12 -1.21
N LYS A 160 -5.44 -24.31 -1.39
CA LYS A 160 -5.76 -25.21 -2.51
C LYS A 160 -7.25 -25.50 -2.60
N ASN A 161 -7.82 -25.36 -3.81
CA ASN A 161 -9.23 -25.64 -4.12
C ASN A 161 -10.24 -24.80 -3.32
N LYS A 162 -9.84 -23.65 -2.76
CA LYS A 162 -10.72 -22.71 -2.08
C LYS A 162 -10.82 -21.41 -2.88
N GLY A 163 -12.03 -21.01 -3.16
CA GLY A 163 -12.32 -19.80 -3.93
C GLY A 163 -13.36 -18.92 -3.24
N PRO A 164 -13.87 -17.86 -3.90
CA PRO A 164 -14.79 -16.90 -3.30
C PRO A 164 -16.05 -17.51 -2.68
N ALA A 165 -16.56 -18.61 -3.27
CA ALA A 165 -17.72 -19.31 -2.72
C ALA A 165 -17.41 -19.96 -1.35
N PHE A 166 -16.19 -20.48 -1.17
CA PHE A 166 -15.72 -20.98 0.11
C PHE A 166 -15.59 -19.85 1.12
N VAL A 167 -14.99 -18.71 0.73
CA VAL A 167 -14.82 -17.54 1.59
C VAL A 167 -16.15 -17.07 2.18
N LYS A 168 -17.20 -16.96 1.35
CA LYS A 168 -18.55 -16.58 1.82
C LYS A 168 -19.10 -17.51 2.90
N LYS A 169 -18.87 -18.82 2.78
CA LYS A 169 -19.30 -19.81 3.78
C LYS A 169 -18.39 -19.79 5.00
N PHE A 170 -17.09 -19.59 4.81
CA PHE A 170 -16.09 -19.51 5.89
C PHE A 170 -16.37 -18.36 6.85
N VAL A 171 -16.65 -17.16 6.33
CA VAL A 171 -16.97 -15.98 7.14
C VAL A 171 -18.26 -16.22 7.95
N LYS A 172 -19.23 -16.95 7.39
CA LYS A 172 -20.47 -17.33 8.06
C LYS A 172 -20.30 -18.55 9.02
N ARG A 173 -19.07 -19.05 9.19
CA ARG A 173 -18.75 -20.23 10.02
C ARG A 173 -19.49 -21.51 9.59
N GLN A 174 -19.83 -21.64 8.31
CA GLN A 174 -20.50 -22.82 7.73
C GLN A 174 -19.52 -23.89 7.24
N VAL A 175 -18.25 -23.49 7.02
CA VAL A 175 -17.14 -24.37 6.62
C VAL A 175 -15.88 -23.95 7.36
N PHE A 176 -14.92 -24.87 7.48
CA PHE A 176 -13.67 -24.67 8.19
C PHE A 176 -12.49 -25.13 7.35
N LEU A 177 -11.32 -24.56 7.66
CA LEU A 177 -10.04 -25.00 7.16
C LEU A 177 -9.50 -26.14 8.02
N ASN A 178 -8.85 -27.14 7.41
CA ASN A 178 -8.06 -28.12 8.15
C ASN A 178 -6.75 -27.49 8.65
N GLU A 179 -5.94 -28.21 9.41
CA GLU A 179 -4.73 -27.66 10.04
C GLU A 179 -3.70 -27.18 9.00
N GLN A 180 -3.48 -27.92 7.91
CA GLN A 180 -2.56 -27.51 6.84
C GLN A 180 -3.08 -26.27 6.09
N GLU A 181 -4.38 -26.22 5.82
CA GLU A 181 -5.03 -25.06 5.20
C GLU A 181 -5.00 -23.82 6.08
N LYS A 182 -5.13 -23.99 7.41
CA LYS A 182 -4.98 -22.90 8.38
C LYS A 182 -3.57 -22.34 8.39
N GLU A 183 -2.55 -23.19 8.30
CA GLU A 183 -1.17 -22.73 8.25
C GLU A 183 -0.93 -21.81 7.05
N VAL A 184 -1.40 -22.20 5.86
CA VAL A 184 -1.32 -21.37 4.64
C VAL A 184 -2.09 -20.06 4.84
N PHE A 185 -3.32 -20.15 5.33
CA PHE A 185 -4.18 -18.97 5.59
C PHE A 185 -3.52 -17.99 6.55
N GLU A 186 -3.00 -18.44 7.68
CA GLU A 186 -2.39 -17.55 8.69
C GLU A 186 -1.08 -16.93 8.19
N LYS A 187 -0.25 -17.65 7.41
CA LYS A 187 0.93 -17.08 6.76
C LYS A 187 0.56 -15.96 5.79
N HIS A 188 -0.43 -16.20 4.93
CA HIS A 188 -0.88 -15.19 3.98
C HIS A 188 -1.49 -13.98 4.71
N LYS A 189 -2.35 -14.21 5.68
CA LYS A 189 -2.95 -13.18 6.50
C LYS A 189 -1.92 -12.33 7.23
N LEU A 190 -0.83 -12.95 7.71
CA LEU A 190 0.27 -12.24 8.33
C LEU A 190 0.98 -11.31 7.33
N VAL A 191 1.24 -11.78 6.12
CA VAL A 191 1.98 -11.04 5.09
C VAL A 191 1.14 -9.90 4.47
N ILE A 192 -0.17 -10.13 4.26
CA ILE A 192 -1.08 -9.14 3.65
C ILE A 192 -1.54 -8.08 4.65
N GLY A 193 -1.72 -8.46 5.91
CA GLY A 193 -2.30 -7.57 6.92
C GLY A 193 -1.32 -6.51 7.40
N LEU A 194 -1.57 -5.24 7.09
CA LEU A 194 -0.70 -4.11 7.47
C LEU A 194 -0.51 -4.00 8.98
N ARG A 195 -1.55 -4.27 9.76
CA ARG A 195 -1.48 -4.31 11.23
C ARG A 195 -0.60 -5.42 11.79
N ASN A 196 -0.28 -6.42 10.97
CA ASN A 196 0.50 -7.59 11.38
C ASN A 196 2.00 -7.41 11.20
N ASN A 197 2.45 -6.29 10.60
CA ASN A 197 3.86 -5.97 10.47
C ASN A 197 4.55 -6.08 11.86
N PRO A 198 5.55 -6.96 12.02
CA PRO A 198 6.22 -7.16 13.31
C PRO A 198 6.95 -5.90 13.81
N TYR A 199 7.36 -5.02 12.89
CA TYR A 199 8.08 -3.78 13.18
C TYR A 199 7.15 -2.55 13.21
N LYS A 200 5.84 -2.73 13.27
CA LYS A 200 4.85 -1.64 13.20
C LYS A 200 5.00 -0.57 14.28
N ASN A 201 5.47 -0.94 15.47
CA ASN A 201 5.67 0.01 16.56
C ASN A 201 6.95 0.83 16.36
N GLU A 202 8.03 0.21 15.86
CA GLU A 202 9.24 0.91 15.45
C GLU A 202 8.93 1.93 14.35
N LEU A 203 8.23 1.50 13.30
CA LEU A 203 7.80 2.38 12.21
C LEU A 203 6.92 3.52 12.73
N LEU A 204 5.99 3.25 13.65
CA LEU A 204 5.13 4.28 14.25
C LEU A 204 5.94 5.36 14.94
N GLU A 205 6.96 4.99 15.71
CA GLU A 205 7.82 5.97 16.38
C GLU A 205 8.67 6.77 15.39
N LEU A 206 9.18 6.15 14.31
CA LEU A 206 9.87 6.85 13.22
C LEU A 206 8.96 7.88 12.55
N VAL A 207 7.72 7.49 12.24
CA VAL A 207 6.72 8.37 11.62
C VAL A 207 6.37 9.53 12.56
N LYS A 208 6.10 9.27 13.83
CA LYS A 208 5.82 10.32 14.83
C LYS A 208 6.97 11.33 14.94
N LYS A 209 8.20 10.83 15.02
CA LYS A 209 9.40 11.67 15.06
C LYS A 209 9.51 12.57 13.84
N GLN A 210 9.22 12.05 12.67
CA GLN A 210 9.24 12.85 11.44
C GLN A 210 8.10 13.87 11.40
N LEU A 211 6.89 13.51 11.83
CA LEU A 211 5.74 14.43 11.92
C LEU A 211 5.98 15.61 12.87
N THR A 212 6.77 15.42 13.93
CA THR A 212 7.13 16.52 14.85
C THR A 212 8.12 17.54 14.26
N ASN A 213 8.75 17.21 13.14
CA ASN A 213 9.73 18.06 12.46
C ASN A 213 9.13 18.80 11.24
N ILE A 214 7.83 18.61 10.96
CA ILE A 214 7.06 19.26 9.90
C ILE A 214 6.17 20.35 10.50
#